data_3c4aafb5dc71df9172ffae59a5fba97b
#
_entry.id   3c4aafb5dc71df9172ffae59a5fba97b
#
_cell.length_a   1.000
_cell.length_b   1.000
_cell.length_c   1.000
_cell.angle_alpha   90.00
_cell.angle_beta   90.00
_cell.angle_gamma   90.00
#
_symmetry.space_group_name_H-M   'P 1'
#
loop_
_entity.id
_entity.type
_entity.pdbx_description
1 polymer ?
#
loop_
_entity_poly.entity_id
_entity_poly.type
_entity_poly.pdbx_seq_one_letter_code
_entity_poly.pdbx_strand_id
1 'polypeptide(L)'
;MRIDIITVLPELLEGFVRESILGRAQKKGLVEIHLHNLRDYATNKYRRVDDYPFGGFAGMVMQCEPIDRCISALKAERDYDEVIFTTPDGEQFDQPMANTLSLCENLIILCGHYKGIDYRIREHLITKEVSIGDYVLTGGELAAAVMTDAIVRIVP
;
A
#
# COMPACT_ATOMS: atom_id res chain seq x y z
N MET A 1 12.58 -10.55 -3.42
CA MET A 1 11.78 -9.31 -3.26
C MET A 1 10.81 -9.46 -2.09
N ARG A 2 10.61 -8.39 -1.36
CA ARG A 2 9.57 -8.34 -0.33
C ARG A 2 8.62 -7.17 -0.61
N ILE A 3 7.31 -7.42 -0.53
CA ILE A 3 6.27 -6.41 -0.68
C ILE A 3 5.44 -6.40 0.60
N ASP A 4 5.39 -5.25 1.27
CA ASP A 4 4.56 -5.02 2.44
C ASP A 4 3.38 -4.14 2.03
N ILE A 5 2.16 -4.65 2.16
CA ILE A 5 0.94 -3.94 1.81
C ILE A 5 0.24 -3.51 3.08
N ILE A 6 0.06 -2.20 3.26
CA ILE A 6 -0.61 -1.62 4.41
C ILE A 6 -2.05 -1.30 4.00
N THR A 7 -3.02 -1.84 4.72
CA THR A 7 -4.43 -1.73 4.38
C THR A 7 -5.31 -1.73 5.63
N VAL A 8 -6.49 -1.12 5.55
CA VAL A 8 -7.51 -1.22 6.61
C VAL A 8 -8.41 -2.44 6.42
N LEU A 9 -8.29 -3.14 5.27
CA LEU A 9 -9.11 -4.30 4.91
C LEU A 9 -8.23 -5.43 4.36
N PRO A 10 -7.36 -6.03 5.20
CA PRO A 10 -6.46 -7.09 4.72
C PRO A 10 -7.20 -8.31 4.16
N GLU A 11 -8.42 -8.58 4.64
CA GLU A 11 -9.24 -9.69 4.17
C GLU A 11 -9.59 -9.60 2.68
N LEU A 12 -9.57 -8.41 2.08
CA LEU A 12 -9.78 -8.27 0.63
C LEU A 12 -8.63 -8.86 -0.19
N LEU A 13 -7.46 -8.98 0.39
CA LEU A 13 -6.25 -9.40 -0.32
C LEU A 13 -5.75 -10.78 0.08
N GLU A 14 -6.29 -11.38 1.14
CA GLU A 14 -5.77 -12.66 1.66
C GLU A 14 -5.81 -13.78 0.64
N GLY A 15 -6.93 -14.00 -0.02
CA GLY A 15 -7.04 -15.03 -1.05
C GLY A 15 -6.16 -14.74 -2.26
N PHE A 16 -6.15 -13.48 -2.69
CA PHE A 16 -5.34 -13.04 -3.82
C PHE A 16 -3.84 -13.35 -3.62
N VAL A 17 -3.28 -13.04 -2.46
CA VAL A 17 -1.84 -13.23 -2.24
C VAL A 17 -1.44 -14.69 -2.01
N ARG A 18 -2.39 -15.56 -1.64
CA ARG A 18 -2.11 -16.97 -1.32
C ARG A 18 -2.27 -17.91 -2.50
N GLU A 19 -3.01 -17.50 -3.53
CA GLU A 19 -3.41 -18.40 -4.61
C GLU A 19 -2.61 -18.19 -5.88
N SER A 20 -2.67 -19.17 -6.77
CA SER A 20 -2.16 -19.13 -8.14
C SER A 20 -0.68 -18.73 -8.20
N ILE A 21 -0.32 -17.85 -9.14
CA ILE A 21 1.07 -17.47 -9.40
C ILE A 21 1.72 -16.80 -8.20
N LEU A 22 1.00 -15.93 -7.49
CA LEU A 22 1.55 -15.25 -6.31
C LEU A 22 1.86 -16.25 -5.18
N GLY A 23 0.95 -17.19 -4.94
CA GLY A 23 1.19 -18.24 -3.95
C GLY A 23 2.39 -19.11 -4.31
N ARG A 24 2.53 -19.46 -5.59
CA ARG A 24 3.67 -20.28 -6.06
C ARG A 24 4.99 -19.52 -5.96
N ALA A 25 5.00 -18.25 -6.31
CA ALA A 25 6.21 -17.42 -6.22
C ALA A 25 6.71 -17.32 -4.78
N GLN A 26 5.79 -17.21 -3.82
CA GLN A 26 6.16 -17.19 -2.40
C GLN A 26 6.69 -18.54 -1.92
N LYS A 27 6.06 -19.64 -2.33
CA LYS A 27 6.53 -20.98 -1.99
C LYS A 27 7.92 -21.26 -2.53
N LYS A 28 8.26 -20.70 -3.68
CA LYS A 28 9.57 -20.84 -4.30
C LYS A 28 10.61 -19.87 -3.72
N GLY A 29 10.21 -18.99 -2.81
CA GLY A 29 11.13 -18.03 -2.22
C GLY A 29 11.50 -16.85 -3.11
N LEU A 30 10.77 -16.63 -4.21
CA LEU A 30 11.05 -15.52 -5.13
C LEU A 30 10.55 -14.19 -4.62
N VAL A 31 9.46 -14.21 -3.85
CA VAL A 31 8.85 -13.01 -3.27
C VAL A 31 8.21 -13.37 -1.94
N GLU A 32 8.19 -12.39 -1.04
CA GLU A 32 7.40 -12.43 0.20
C GLU A 32 6.39 -11.30 0.14
N ILE A 33 5.12 -11.60 0.41
CA ILE A 33 4.07 -10.60 0.46
C ILE A 33 3.46 -10.63 1.85
N HIS A 34 3.54 -9.49 2.55
CA HIS A 34 3.02 -9.35 3.90
C HIS A 34 1.91 -8.30 3.91
N LEU A 35 0.77 -8.68 4.48
CA LEU A 35 -0.37 -7.78 4.66
C LEU A 35 -0.34 -7.23 6.07
N HIS A 36 -0.43 -5.91 6.20
CA HIS A 36 -0.43 -5.23 7.50
C HIS A 36 -1.76 -4.53 7.69
N ASN A 37 -2.47 -4.88 8.76
CA ASN A 37 -3.69 -4.20 9.13
C ASN A 37 -3.33 -2.89 9.83
N LEU A 38 -3.65 -1.77 9.19
CA LEU A 38 -3.31 -0.45 9.74
C LEU A 38 -3.93 -0.23 11.12
N ARG A 39 -5.07 -0.87 11.41
CA ARG A 39 -5.72 -0.74 12.73
C ARG A 39 -4.87 -1.28 13.87
N ASP A 40 -3.93 -2.17 13.61
CA ASP A 40 -3.00 -2.69 14.61
C ASP A 40 -2.04 -1.61 15.13
N TYR A 41 -1.92 -0.50 14.41
CA TYR A 41 -1.06 0.64 14.76
C TYR A 41 -1.83 1.82 15.33
N ALA A 42 -3.15 1.68 15.51
CA ALA A 42 -3.97 2.71 16.13
C ALA A 42 -3.80 2.67 17.65
N THR A 43 -3.78 3.85 18.27
CA THR A 43 -3.58 3.98 19.73
C THR A 43 -4.88 4.17 20.51
N ASN A 44 -5.98 4.42 19.83
CA ASN A 44 -7.25 4.67 20.47
C ASN A 44 -7.99 3.35 20.77
N LYS A 45 -8.97 3.41 21.70
CA LYS A 45 -9.72 2.26 22.17
C LYS A 45 -10.46 1.51 21.06
N TYR A 46 -10.91 2.21 20.04
CA TYR A 46 -11.72 1.64 18.96
C TYR A 46 -10.88 1.30 17.72
N ARG A 47 -9.57 1.42 17.80
CA ARG A 47 -8.64 1.14 16.70
C ARG A 47 -9.00 1.94 15.44
N ARG A 48 -9.37 3.20 15.63
CA ARG A 48 -9.71 4.10 14.52
C ARG A 48 -8.44 4.59 13.83
N VAL A 49 -8.51 4.66 12.51
CA VAL A 49 -7.39 5.10 11.66
C VAL A 49 -7.79 6.29 10.80
N ASP A 50 -8.97 6.86 11.01
CA ASP A 50 -9.54 7.96 10.22
C ASP A 50 -9.93 9.11 11.13
N ASP A 51 -10.03 10.30 10.55
CA ASP A 51 -10.42 11.52 11.25
C ASP A 51 -11.10 12.48 10.25
N TYR A 52 -11.69 13.54 10.76
CA TYR A 52 -12.28 14.56 9.91
C TYR A 52 -11.18 15.32 9.17
N PRO A 53 -11.42 15.72 7.90
CA PRO A 53 -10.43 16.50 7.18
C PRO A 53 -10.26 17.89 7.80
N PHE A 54 -9.06 18.42 7.69
CA PHE A 54 -8.74 19.76 8.16
C PHE A 54 -9.60 20.76 7.38
N GLY A 55 -10.26 21.66 8.10
CA GLY A 55 -11.15 22.64 7.49
C GLY A 55 -12.63 22.26 7.41
N GLY A 56 -13.01 21.11 7.96
CA GLY A 56 -14.42 20.73 8.11
C GLY A 56 -15.10 20.22 6.85
N PHE A 57 -14.36 19.73 5.87
CA PHE A 57 -14.96 19.11 4.69
C PHE A 57 -15.67 17.80 5.04
N ALA A 58 -16.71 17.46 4.27
CA ALA A 58 -17.44 16.21 4.47
C ALA A 58 -16.56 14.99 4.14
N GLY A 59 -16.69 13.93 4.93
CA GLY A 59 -15.97 12.68 4.77
C GLY A 59 -14.80 12.56 5.73
N MET A 60 -14.12 11.41 5.70
CA MET A 60 -13.04 11.08 6.62
C MET A 60 -11.73 10.92 5.86
N VAL A 61 -10.63 11.32 6.47
CA VAL A 61 -9.27 11.08 5.96
C VAL A 61 -8.53 10.13 6.89
N MET A 62 -7.56 9.39 6.36
CA MET A 62 -6.75 8.49 7.16
C MET A 62 -5.78 9.29 8.04
N GLN A 63 -5.66 8.89 9.30
CA GLN A 63 -4.81 9.57 10.27
C GLN A 63 -3.32 9.35 9.98
N CYS A 64 -2.53 10.37 10.27
CA CYS A 64 -1.08 10.34 10.12
C CYS A 64 -0.42 9.31 11.06
N GLU A 65 -0.83 9.31 12.33
CA GLU A 65 -0.13 8.56 13.37
C GLU A 65 -0.07 7.05 13.12
N PRO A 66 -1.18 6.35 12.83
CA PRO A 66 -1.09 4.91 12.56
C PRO A 66 -0.22 4.60 11.33
N ILE A 67 -0.31 5.40 10.29
CA ILE A 67 0.48 5.20 9.07
C ILE A 67 1.96 5.40 9.35
N ASP A 68 2.32 6.47 10.05
CA ASP A 68 3.70 6.75 10.43
C ASP A 68 4.26 5.62 11.29
N ARG A 69 3.51 5.13 12.26
CA ARG A 69 3.93 4.01 13.12
C ARG A 69 4.17 2.75 12.31
N CYS A 70 3.26 2.42 11.40
CA CYS A 70 3.39 1.23 10.59
C CYS A 70 4.62 1.30 9.68
N ILE A 71 4.77 2.39 8.95
CA ILE A 71 5.91 2.59 8.05
C ILE A 71 7.23 2.62 8.84
N SER A 72 7.26 3.31 9.97
CA SER A 72 8.46 3.38 10.82
C SER A 72 8.86 2.01 11.36
N ALA A 73 7.89 1.20 11.77
CA ALA A 73 8.15 -0.16 12.23
C ALA A 73 8.77 -1.03 11.14
N LEU A 74 8.27 -0.92 9.91
CA LEU A 74 8.81 -1.65 8.78
C LEU A 74 10.22 -1.17 8.44
N LYS A 75 10.44 0.13 8.41
CA LYS A 75 11.75 0.72 8.11
C LYS A 75 12.79 0.44 9.18
N ALA A 76 12.38 0.15 10.41
CA ALA A 76 13.30 -0.24 11.47
C ALA A 76 13.92 -1.61 11.22
N GLU A 77 13.26 -2.46 10.42
CA GLU A 77 13.72 -3.82 10.14
C GLU A 77 14.56 -3.93 8.87
N ARG A 78 14.31 -3.06 7.88
CA ARG A 78 14.97 -3.10 6.57
C ARG A 78 14.86 -1.78 5.84
N ASP A 79 15.69 -1.61 4.82
CA ASP A 79 15.60 -0.46 3.93
C ASP A 79 14.59 -0.73 2.83
N TYR A 80 13.77 0.26 2.49
CA TYR A 80 12.78 0.17 1.42
C TYR A 80 13.16 1.05 0.24
N ASP A 81 13.06 0.48 -0.96
CA ASP A 81 13.37 1.20 -2.19
C ASP A 81 12.32 2.24 -2.52
N GLU A 82 11.04 1.91 -2.27
CA GLU A 82 9.92 2.82 -2.51
C GLU A 82 8.84 2.61 -1.45
N VAL A 83 8.17 3.71 -1.09
CA VAL A 83 6.92 3.71 -0.33
C VAL A 83 5.85 4.28 -1.26
N ILE A 84 4.98 3.41 -1.76
CA ILE A 84 4.01 3.72 -2.79
C ILE A 84 2.64 3.95 -2.18
N PHE A 85 2.00 5.06 -2.55
CA PHE A 85 0.61 5.35 -2.18
C PHE A 85 -0.27 5.18 -3.42
N THR A 86 -1.31 4.34 -3.32
CA THR A 86 -2.28 4.14 -4.39
C THR A 86 -3.34 5.24 -4.34
N THR A 87 -3.43 6.04 -5.40
CA THR A 87 -4.34 7.19 -5.45
C THR A 87 -4.74 7.47 -6.90
N PRO A 88 -6.02 7.88 -7.15
CA PRO A 88 -6.46 8.16 -8.52
C PRO A 88 -5.71 9.29 -9.21
N ASP A 89 -5.12 10.22 -8.45
CA ASP A 89 -4.39 11.38 -8.99
C ASP A 89 -2.88 11.16 -9.09
N GLY A 90 -2.42 9.93 -8.89
CA GLY A 90 -1.00 9.59 -8.99
C GLY A 90 -0.51 9.39 -10.41
N GLU A 91 0.78 9.12 -10.53
CA GLU A 91 1.41 8.75 -11.80
C GLU A 91 0.80 7.44 -12.31
N GLN A 92 0.47 7.37 -13.58
CA GLN A 92 -0.17 6.20 -14.13
C GLN A 92 0.76 4.99 -14.15
N PHE A 93 0.30 3.88 -13.58
CA PHE A 93 1.00 2.61 -13.59
C PHE A 93 0.97 2.01 -15.00
N ASP A 94 2.14 1.60 -15.47
CA ASP A 94 2.29 0.99 -16.79
C ASP A 94 3.35 -0.11 -16.75
N GLN A 95 3.57 -0.78 -17.86
CA GLN A 95 4.55 -1.85 -17.92
C GLN A 95 5.98 -1.39 -17.60
N PRO A 96 6.47 -0.24 -18.11
CA PRO A 96 7.79 0.26 -17.72
C PRO A 96 7.94 0.47 -16.21
N MET A 97 6.92 0.99 -15.53
CA MET A 97 6.97 1.14 -14.07
C MET A 97 7.01 -0.23 -13.38
N ALA A 98 6.20 -1.19 -13.83
CA ALA A 98 6.23 -2.55 -13.28
C ALA A 98 7.63 -3.17 -13.46
N ASN A 99 8.25 -2.99 -14.60
CA ASN A 99 9.59 -3.49 -14.86
C ASN A 99 10.61 -2.90 -13.89
N THR A 100 10.56 -1.59 -13.67
CA THR A 100 11.46 -0.92 -12.74
C THR A 100 11.25 -1.41 -11.31
N LEU A 101 10.00 -1.50 -10.87
CA LEU A 101 9.67 -1.93 -9.50
C LEU A 101 10.02 -3.39 -9.27
N SER A 102 9.98 -4.24 -10.30
CA SER A 102 10.32 -5.66 -10.17
C SER A 102 11.79 -5.90 -9.82
N LEU A 103 12.64 -4.90 -10.02
CA LEU A 103 14.05 -4.97 -9.68
C LEU A 103 14.35 -4.50 -8.26
N CYS A 104 13.38 -3.97 -7.56
CA CYS A 104 13.54 -3.52 -6.18
C CYS A 104 13.60 -4.71 -5.22
N GLU A 105 14.28 -4.53 -4.10
CA GLU A 105 14.36 -5.56 -3.06
C GLU A 105 13.18 -5.49 -2.10
N ASN A 106 12.77 -4.30 -1.69
CA ASN A 106 11.73 -4.09 -0.69
C ASN A 106 10.83 -2.93 -1.08
N LEU A 107 9.52 -3.18 -1.11
CA LEU A 107 8.50 -2.19 -1.44
C LEU A 107 7.45 -2.12 -0.33
N ILE A 108 6.97 -0.92 -0.01
CA ILE A 108 5.75 -0.72 0.77
C ILE A 108 4.70 -0.17 -0.18
N ILE A 109 3.49 -0.74 -0.12
CA ILE A 109 2.32 -0.20 -0.83
C ILE A 109 1.27 0.17 0.23
N LEU A 110 0.97 1.46 0.33
CA LEU A 110 -0.07 1.96 1.22
C LEU A 110 -1.36 2.11 0.43
N CYS A 111 -2.39 1.37 0.84
CA CYS A 111 -3.71 1.43 0.21
C CYS A 111 -4.47 2.64 0.74
N GLY A 112 -4.88 3.53 -0.17
CA GLY A 112 -5.71 4.67 0.17
C GLY A 112 -7.14 4.27 0.45
N HIS A 113 -7.79 5.00 1.34
CA HIS A 113 -9.20 4.84 1.67
C HIS A 113 -9.83 6.18 1.98
N TYR A 114 -11.16 6.19 2.09
CA TYR A 114 -11.94 7.40 2.40
C TYR A 114 -11.69 8.49 1.35
N LYS A 115 -11.49 9.73 1.75
CA LYS A 115 -11.20 10.85 0.83
C LYS A 115 -9.71 11.13 0.67
N GLY A 116 -8.88 10.20 1.09
CA GLY A 116 -7.44 10.30 0.98
C GLY A 116 -6.74 10.17 2.32
N ILE A 117 -5.53 10.67 2.40
CA ILE A 117 -4.70 10.63 3.59
C ILE A 117 -4.27 12.05 3.96
N ASP A 118 -3.82 12.21 5.22
CA ASP A 118 -3.25 13.46 5.69
C ASP A 118 -2.08 13.86 4.79
N TYR A 119 -2.07 15.13 4.33
CA TYR A 119 -1.05 15.63 3.42
C TYR A 119 0.38 15.47 3.94
N ARG A 120 0.57 15.51 5.25
CA ARG A 120 1.90 15.31 5.86
C ARG A 120 2.48 13.95 5.52
N ILE A 121 1.62 12.92 5.39
CA ILE A 121 2.05 11.58 4.99
C ILE A 121 2.52 11.59 3.54
N ARG A 122 1.75 12.21 2.64
CA ARG A 122 2.11 12.30 1.23
C ARG A 122 3.44 13.03 1.05
N GLU A 123 3.66 14.08 1.83
CA GLU A 123 4.86 14.91 1.72
C GLU A 123 6.11 14.24 2.32
N HIS A 124 5.97 13.57 3.46
CA HIS A 124 7.13 13.11 4.24
C HIS A 124 7.41 11.60 4.19
N LEU A 125 6.39 10.78 3.94
CA LEU A 125 6.52 9.32 4.02
C LEU A 125 6.41 8.62 2.67
N ILE A 126 5.71 9.21 1.73
CA ILE A 126 5.46 8.60 0.42
C ILE A 126 6.55 9.00 -0.57
N THR A 127 7.13 8.02 -1.26
CA THR A 127 8.14 8.29 -2.28
C THR A 127 7.53 8.28 -3.68
N LYS A 128 6.38 7.64 -3.87
CA LYS A 128 5.74 7.50 -5.18
C LYS A 128 4.24 7.40 -5.04
N GLU A 129 3.51 8.23 -5.77
CA GLU A 129 2.05 8.16 -5.83
C GLU A 129 1.66 7.55 -7.17
N VAL A 130 0.82 6.51 -7.14
CA VAL A 130 0.52 5.70 -8.33
C VAL A 130 -0.97 5.50 -8.51
N SER A 131 -1.44 5.67 -9.74
CA SER A 131 -2.81 5.39 -10.18
C SER A 131 -2.80 4.24 -11.18
N ILE A 132 -3.78 3.35 -11.11
CA ILE A 132 -3.92 2.28 -12.08
C ILE A 132 -4.84 2.65 -13.25
N GLY A 133 -5.41 3.85 -13.25
CA GLY A 133 -6.29 4.31 -14.31
C GLY A 133 -7.08 5.54 -13.93
N ASP A 134 -7.74 6.12 -14.93
CA ASP A 134 -8.53 7.34 -14.76
C ASP A 134 -9.95 6.99 -14.29
N TYR A 135 -10.05 6.51 -13.04
CA TYR A 135 -11.32 6.18 -12.38
C TYR A 135 -11.08 6.11 -10.88
N VAL A 136 -12.14 6.19 -10.10
CA VAL A 136 -12.07 6.15 -8.63
C VAL A 136 -12.65 4.84 -8.13
N LEU A 137 -11.87 4.15 -7.29
CA LEU A 137 -12.30 2.93 -6.64
C LEU A 137 -12.73 3.23 -5.19
N THR A 138 -13.39 2.26 -4.54
CA THR A 138 -13.79 2.41 -3.14
C THR A 138 -12.61 2.46 -2.17
N GLY A 139 -11.46 1.94 -2.60
CA GLY A 139 -10.22 1.94 -1.83
C GLY A 139 -9.06 1.50 -2.68
N GLY A 140 -7.86 1.57 -2.15
CA GLY A 140 -6.63 1.26 -2.86
C GLY A 140 -6.25 -0.21 -2.92
N GLU A 141 -7.01 -1.12 -2.29
CA GLU A 141 -6.65 -2.53 -2.24
C GLU A 141 -6.60 -3.18 -3.62
N LEU A 142 -7.59 -2.93 -4.47
CA LEU A 142 -7.59 -3.48 -5.82
C LEU A 142 -6.44 -2.90 -6.65
N ALA A 143 -6.13 -1.63 -6.48
CA ALA A 143 -4.98 -1.03 -7.15
C ALA A 143 -3.68 -1.69 -6.69
N ALA A 144 -3.52 -1.92 -5.39
CA ALA A 144 -2.36 -2.63 -4.84
C ALA A 144 -2.28 -4.06 -5.40
N ALA A 145 -3.41 -4.74 -5.54
CA ALA A 145 -3.47 -6.08 -6.12
C ALA A 145 -3.00 -6.08 -7.58
N VAL A 146 -3.49 -5.15 -8.39
CA VAL A 146 -3.11 -5.02 -9.80
C VAL A 146 -1.61 -4.77 -9.92
N MET A 147 -1.08 -3.85 -9.13
CA MET A 147 0.36 -3.54 -9.14
C MET A 147 1.20 -4.75 -8.71
N THR A 148 0.81 -5.39 -7.62
CA THR A 148 1.52 -6.57 -7.10
C THR A 148 1.55 -7.69 -8.12
N ASP A 149 0.42 -7.96 -8.78
CA ASP A 149 0.36 -8.98 -9.84
C ASP A 149 1.31 -8.67 -10.97
N ALA A 150 1.27 -7.45 -11.48
CA ALA A 150 2.11 -7.02 -12.61
C ALA A 150 3.61 -7.05 -12.26
N ILE A 151 3.96 -6.71 -11.03
CA ILE A 151 5.35 -6.69 -10.56
C ILE A 151 5.87 -8.12 -10.36
N VAL A 152 5.11 -8.94 -9.64
CA VAL A 152 5.57 -10.28 -9.24
C VAL A 152 5.73 -11.21 -10.45
N ARG A 153 4.87 -11.10 -11.47
CA ARG A 153 4.97 -11.98 -12.63
C ARG A 153 6.28 -11.82 -13.42
N ILE A 154 7.01 -10.74 -13.22
CA ILE A 154 8.26 -10.46 -13.93
C ILE A 154 9.47 -10.37 -13.00
N VAL A 155 9.35 -10.77 -11.74
CA VAL A 155 10.50 -10.88 -10.83
C VAL A 155 11.45 -11.94 -11.38
N PRO A 156 12.75 -11.60 -11.53
CA PRO A 156 13.74 -12.52 -12.12
C PRO A 156 13.95 -13.81 -11.30
#